data_9ca1c9562bb4674563a8eddd8f2b74db
#
_entry.id   9ca1c9562bb4674563a8eddd8f2b74db
#
_cell.length_a   1.000
_cell.length_b   1.000
_cell.length_c   1.000
_cell.angle_alpha   90.00
_cell.angle_beta   90.00
_cell.angle_gamma   90.00
#
_symmetry.space_group_name_H-M   'P 1'
#
loop_
_entity.id
_entity.type
_entity.pdbx_description
1 polymer ?
#
loop_
_entity_poly.entity_id
_entity_poly.type
_entity_poly.pdbx_seq_one_letter_code
_entity_poly.pdbx_strand_id
1 'polypeptide(L)'
;TPLAERARHPLYWQLKPGGSWGLGFGIAGTAMMIVMLLYSVRKRFTALRRLGPVSVWLDFHILLGLCGPLFILLHSSFKVRGLVALSFWSMVAVATSGIAGRYLYRQIPHSSSGDELTLAEVERLDKELARQLMVEVGLDAGAIQQLDAVAELGTASSRSLAGMALRFPLDAVLLRARLRRYRRQFPPADRRLRHRFELLVAHKARLHRRILLWQRVRELFHYWHVFHKPFAIVMYLFMVVHIGVAWMTGYAGIGP
;
A
#
# COMPACT_ATOMS: atom_id res chain seq x y z
N THR A 1 33.22 -6.59 13.76
CA THR A 1 34.18 -7.65 14.15
C THR A 1 34.39 -8.61 13.01
N PRO A 2 35.63 -9.05 12.71
CA PRO A 2 35.94 -10.08 11.71
C PRO A 2 35.14 -11.37 11.98
N LEU A 3 34.84 -12.16 10.93
CA LEU A 3 34.02 -13.37 11.05
C LEU A 3 34.56 -14.38 12.08
N ALA A 4 35.91 -14.48 12.19
CA ALA A 4 36.58 -15.38 13.12
C ALA A 4 36.43 -14.97 14.60
N GLU A 5 36.22 -13.70 14.89
CA GLU A 5 36.08 -13.17 16.26
C GLU A 5 34.61 -13.03 16.74
N ARG A 6 33.66 -13.20 15.85
CA ARG A 6 32.22 -13.02 16.19
C ARG A 6 31.78 -13.94 17.31
N ALA A 7 32.26 -15.19 17.34
CA ALA A 7 31.87 -16.16 18.37
C ALA A 7 32.41 -15.80 19.77
N ARG A 8 33.44 -14.95 19.85
CA ARG A 8 34.03 -14.46 21.13
C ARG A 8 33.31 -13.23 21.69
N HIS A 9 32.48 -12.57 20.88
CA HIS A 9 31.76 -11.39 21.33
C HIS A 9 30.59 -11.78 22.22
N PRO A 10 30.38 -11.19 23.42
CA PRO A 10 29.30 -11.58 24.36
C PRO A 10 27.92 -11.46 23.76
N LEU A 11 27.66 -10.45 22.89
CA LEU A 11 26.38 -10.26 22.22
C LEU A 11 26.08 -11.32 21.14
N TYR A 12 27.09 -12.08 20.67
CA TYR A 12 26.88 -13.10 19.66
C TYR A 12 25.91 -14.19 20.12
N TRP A 13 26.08 -14.65 21.35
CA TRP A 13 25.27 -15.71 21.94
C TRP A 13 23.82 -15.27 22.18
N GLN A 14 23.61 -13.99 22.47
CA GLN A 14 22.28 -13.41 22.66
C GLN A 14 21.57 -13.14 21.33
N LEU A 15 22.29 -12.67 20.30
CA LEU A 15 21.73 -12.25 19.01
C LEU A 15 21.66 -13.37 17.96
N LYS A 16 22.24 -14.55 18.20
CA LYS A 16 22.06 -15.70 17.32
C LYS A 16 20.57 -16.12 17.30
N PRO A 17 20.07 -16.79 16.24
CA PRO A 17 18.63 -17.14 16.11
C PRO A 17 18.04 -17.88 17.33
N GLY A 18 18.79 -18.79 17.97
CA GLY A 18 18.40 -19.47 19.21
C GLY A 18 18.79 -18.75 20.50
N GLY A 19 19.38 -17.57 20.45
CA GLY A 19 19.69 -16.76 21.64
C GLY A 19 18.46 -15.99 22.14
N SER A 20 18.54 -15.45 23.38
CA SER A 20 17.40 -14.79 24.02
C SER A 20 16.81 -13.64 23.19
N TRP A 21 17.64 -12.75 22.67
CA TRP A 21 17.20 -11.65 21.81
C TRP A 21 16.83 -12.13 20.41
N GLY A 22 17.62 -13.04 19.83
CA GLY A 22 17.33 -13.60 18.51
C GLY A 22 15.99 -14.32 18.48
N LEU A 23 15.70 -15.16 19.47
CA LEU A 23 14.42 -15.85 19.62
C LEU A 23 13.27 -14.85 19.89
N GLY A 24 13.50 -13.84 20.75
CA GLY A 24 12.54 -12.78 21.01
C GLY A 24 12.11 -12.04 19.74
N PHE A 25 13.05 -11.72 18.86
CA PHE A 25 12.75 -11.13 17.55
C PHE A 25 11.91 -12.08 16.67
N GLY A 26 12.22 -13.38 16.68
CA GLY A 26 11.45 -14.38 15.95
C GLY A 26 10.01 -14.48 16.42
N ILE A 27 9.79 -14.54 17.73
CA ILE A 27 8.45 -14.59 18.34
C ILE A 27 7.67 -13.30 18.04
N ALA A 28 8.28 -12.13 18.27
CA ALA A 28 7.63 -10.85 18.02
C ALA A 28 7.27 -10.66 16.53
N GLY A 29 8.20 -10.97 15.61
CA GLY A 29 7.94 -10.89 14.18
C GLY A 29 6.83 -11.83 13.74
N THR A 30 6.85 -13.08 14.20
CA THR A 30 5.80 -14.08 13.94
C THR A 30 4.44 -13.63 14.48
N ALA A 31 4.39 -13.13 15.71
CA ALA A 31 3.16 -12.60 16.30
C ALA A 31 2.59 -11.44 15.47
N MET A 32 3.43 -10.50 15.04
CA MET A 32 3.01 -9.40 14.15
C MET A 32 2.43 -9.94 12.83
N MET A 33 3.07 -10.94 12.22
CA MET A 33 2.61 -11.55 10.98
C MET A 33 1.29 -12.30 11.16
N ILE A 34 1.04 -12.95 12.31
CA ILE A 34 -0.24 -13.58 12.62
C ILE A 34 -1.32 -12.52 12.84
N VAL A 35 -1.05 -11.51 13.65
CA VAL A 35 -2.01 -10.44 13.98
C VAL A 35 -2.45 -9.67 12.73
N MET A 36 -1.56 -9.46 11.75
CA MET A 36 -1.96 -8.78 10.51
C MET A 36 -3.00 -9.55 9.69
N LEU A 37 -3.17 -10.88 9.89
CA LEU A 37 -4.22 -11.67 9.24
C LEU A 37 -5.63 -11.26 9.69
N LEU A 38 -5.76 -10.59 10.84
CA LEU A 38 -7.04 -10.08 11.33
C LEU A 38 -7.70 -9.12 10.33
N TYR A 39 -6.91 -8.39 9.52
CA TYR A 39 -7.44 -7.61 8.40
C TYR A 39 -8.26 -8.47 7.42
N SER A 40 -7.75 -9.64 7.05
CA SER A 40 -8.43 -10.56 6.13
C SER A 40 -9.71 -11.12 6.74
N VAL A 41 -9.69 -11.44 8.04
CA VAL A 41 -10.86 -11.87 8.81
C VAL A 41 -11.91 -10.75 8.86
N ARG A 42 -11.48 -9.52 9.21
CA ARG A 42 -12.36 -8.33 9.23
C ARG A 42 -13.00 -8.05 7.87
N LYS A 43 -12.26 -8.24 6.77
CA LYS A 43 -12.78 -8.03 5.41
C LYS A 43 -13.80 -9.09 5.02
N ARG A 44 -13.65 -10.34 5.49
CA ARG A 44 -14.52 -11.46 5.13
C ARG A 44 -15.82 -11.52 5.91
N PHE A 45 -15.79 -11.17 7.20
CA PHE A 45 -16.94 -11.31 8.09
C PHE A 45 -17.68 -9.99 8.28
N THR A 46 -18.94 -9.92 7.81
CA THR A 46 -19.79 -8.72 7.91
C THR A 46 -20.11 -8.34 9.36
N ALA A 47 -20.19 -9.32 10.27
CA ALA A 47 -20.40 -9.09 11.70
C ALA A 47 -19.32 -8.19 12.34
N LEU A 48 -18.10 -8.19 11.77
CA LEU A 48 -17.00 -7.37 12.26
C LEU A 48 -16.98 -5.94 11.70
N ARG A 49 -17.97 -5.55 10.90
CA ARG A 49 -18.07 -4.18 10.35
C ARG A 49 -18.17 -3.10 11.44
N ARG A 50 -18.69 -3.45 12.62
CA ARG A 50 -18.79 -2.57 13.78
C ARG A 50 -17.44 -2.19 14.41
N LEU A 51 -16.36 -2.90 14.07
CA LEU A 51 -15.00 -2.66 14.60
C LEU A 51 -14.23 -1.56 13.84
N GLY A 52 -14.94 -0.61 13.28
CA GLY A 52 -14.36 0.55 12.60
C GLY A 52 -14.11 0.38 11.10
N PRO A 53 -13.64 1.42 10.42
CA PRO A 53 -13.46 1.43 8.97
C PRO A 53 -12.34 0.48 8.52
N VAL A 54 -12.55 -0.17 7.37
CA VAL A 54 -11.59 -1.13 6.78
C VAL A 54 -10.22 -0.50 6.49
N SER A 55 -10.19 0.80 6.21
CA SER A 55 -8.94 1.54 5.97
C SER A 55 -7.97 1.51 7.15
N VAL A 56 -8.48 1.61 8.38
CA VAL A 56 -7.65 1.52 9.61
C VAL A 56 -7.05 0.12 9.75
N TRP A 57 -7.85 -0.92 9.50
CA TRP A 57 -7.36 -2.30 9.52
C TRP A 57 -6.31 -2.57 8.44
N LEU A 58 -6.46 -1.95 7.28
CA LEU A 58 -5.46 -2.00 6.21
C LEU A 58 -4.17 -1.31 6.62
N ASP A 59 -4.24 -0.16 7.30
CA ASP A 59 -3.07 0.55 7.80
C ASP A 59 -2.30 -0.27 8.83
N PHE A 60 -3.01 -0.93 9.76
CA PHE A 60 -2.41 -1.90 10.69
C PHE A 60 -1.79 -3.10 9.96
N HIS A 61 -2.48 -3.66 8.98
CA HIS A 61 -1.95 -4.76 8.17
C HIS A 61 -0.62 -4.37 7.50
N ILE A 62 -0.53 -3.17 6.94
CA ILE A 62 0.68 -2.68 6.28
C ILE A 62 1.79 -2.42 7.29
N LEU A 63 1.47 -1.78 8.42
CA LEU A 63 2.45 -1.52 9.49
C LEU A 63 3.06 -2.84 9.99
N LEU A 64 2.23 -3.80 10.37
CA LEU A 64 2.69 -5.10 10.87
C LEU A 64 3.36 -5.93 9.77
N GLY A 65 2.89 -5.81 8.52
CA GLY A 65 3.49 -6.46 7.35
C GLY A 65 4.84 -5.89 6.93
N LEU A 66 5.26 -4.73 7.43
CA LEU A 66 6.61 -4.18 7.28
C LEU A 66 7.47 -4.42 8.52
N CYS A 67 6.91 -4.22 9.72
CA CYS A 67 7.63 -4.43 10.97
C CYS A 67 7.93 -5.92 11.21
N GLY A 68 6.97 -6.82 10.98
CA GLY A 68 7.16 -8.27 11.15
C GLY A 68 8.35 -8.81 10.39
N PRO A 69 8.45 -8.61 9.06
CA PRO A 69 9.62 -8.97 8.27
C PRO A 69 10.93 -8.38 8.78
N LEU A 70 10.93 -7.15 9.28
CA LEU A 70 12.12 -6.55 9.87
C LEU A 70 12.59 -7.31 11.12
N PHE A 71 11.67 -7.70 12.01
CA PHE A 71 11.98 -8.53 13.17
C PHE A 71 12.47 -9.92 12.77
N ILE A 72 11.88 -10.55 11.74
CA ILE A 72 12.34 -11.84 11.22
C ILE A 72 13.74 -11.72 10.60
N LEU A 73 14.04 -10.60 9.93
CA LEU A 73 15.39 -10.33 9.41
C LEU A 73 16.43 -10.28 10.54
N LEU A 74 16.11 -9.60 11.65
CA LEU A 74 16.95 -9.56 12.84
C LEU A 74 17.08 -10.94 13.49
N HIS A 75 15.99 -11.71 13.60
CA HIS A 75 15.99 -13.10 14.08
C HIS A 75 16.92 -13.99 13.26
N SER A 76 16.88 -13.88 11.94
CA SER A 76 17.72 -14.71 11.04
C SER A 76 19.22 -14.39 11.14
N SER A 77 19.60 -13.30 11.81
CA SER A 77 20.97 -12.76 11.83
C SER A 77 21.56 -12.65 10.41
N PHE A 78 20.72 -12.34 9.42
CA PHE A 78 21.04 -12.27 7.97
C PHE A 78 21.54 -13.60 7.37
N LYS A 79 21.29 -14.74 8.04
CA LYS A 79 21.64 -16.08 7.56
C LYS A 79 20.41 -16.75 6.98
N VAL A 80 20.27 -16.69 5.66
CA VAL A 80 19.11 -17.23 4.94
C VAL A 80 19.57 -18.37 4.05
N ARG A 81 19.37 -19.63 4.50
CA ARG A 81 19.78 -20.85 3.78
C ARG A 81 18.73 -21.96 3.94
N GLY A 82 18.78 -22.96 3.04
CA GLY A 82 17.89 -24.12 3.07
C GLY A 82 16.42 -23.79 2.85
N LEU A 83 15.52 -24.60 3.38
CA LEU A 83 14.06 -24.43 3.25
C LEU A 83 13.55 -23.10 3.83
N VAL A 84 14.20 -22.58 4.87
CA VAL A 84 13.84 -21.30 5.48
C VAL A 84 14.06 -20.14 4.50
N ALA A 85 14.98 -20.29 3.53
CA ALA A 85 15.20 -19.27 2.50
C ALA A 85 13.96 -19.05 1.64
N LEU A 86 13.16 -20.09 1.36
CA LEU A 86 11.95 -19.96 0.57
C LEU A 86 10.89 -19.12 1.30
N SER A 87 10.69 -19.38 2.62
CA SER A 87 9.81 -18.55 3.45
C SER A 87 10.28 -17.10 3.51
N PHE A 88 11.58 -16.90 3.72
CA PHE A 88 12.19 -15.57 3.82
C PHE A 88 12.02 -14.75 2.53
N TRP A 89 12.37 -15.32 1.37
CA TRP A 89 12.22 -14.61 0.10
C TRP A 89 10.76 -14.39 -0.29
N SER A 90 9.86 -15.35 0.04
CA SER A 90 8.42 -15.12 -0.11
C SER A 90 7.94 -13.98 0.77
N MET A 91 8.42 -13.88 2.02
CA MET A 91 8.13 -12.78 2.94
C MET A 91 8.60 -11.43 2.37
N VAL A 92 9.83 -11.36 1.83
CA VAL A 92 10.36 -10.15 1.20
C VAL A 92 9.51 -9.77 -0.02
N ALA A 93 9.15 -10.73 -0.87
CA ALA A 93 8.29 -10.51 -2.03
C ALA A 93 6.91 -9.98 -1.63
N VAL A 94 6.29 -10.57 -0.59
CA VAL A 94 4.99 -10.13 -0.06
C VAL A 94 5.09 -8.72 0.52
N ALA A 95 6.09 -8.43 1.35
CA ALA A 95 6.27 -7.12 1.98
C ALA A 95 6.50 -6.01 0.93
N THR A 96 7.38 -6.25 -0.05
CA THR A 96 7.64 -5.30 -1.14
C THR A 96 6.43 -5.11 -2.05
N SER A 97 5.72 -6.20 -2.40
CA SER A 97 4.49 -6.12 -3.17
C SER A 97 3.37 -5.41 -2.40
N GLY A 98 3.36 -5.48 -1.06
CA GLY A 98 2.43 -4.75 -0.20
C GLY A 98 2.52 -3.24 -0.36
N ILE A 99 3.72 -2.70 -0.57
CA ILE A 99 3.94 -1.27 -0.87
C ILE A 99 3.26 -0.90 -2.20
N ALA A 100 3.46 -1.73 -3.22
CA ALA A 100 2.79 -1.54 -4.53
C ALA A 100 1.27 -1.64 -4.40
N GLY A 101 0.76 -2.64 -3.66
CA GLY A 101 -0.67 -2.80 -3.39
C GLY A 101 -1.28 -1.60 -2.67
N ARG A 102 -0.58 -1.04 -1.66
CA ARG A 102 -1.01 0.20 -0.98
C ARG A 102 -1.10 1.37 -1.94
N TYR A 103 -0.12 1.50 -2.82
CA TYR A 103 -0.13 2.56 -3.82
C TYR A 103 -1.33 2.42 -4.78
N LEU A 104 -1.59 1.22 -5.30
CA LEU A 104 -2.75 0.94 -6.16
C LEU A 104 -4.08 1.17 -5.43
N TYR A 105 -4.19 0.69 -4.18
CA TYR A 105 -5.37 0.89 -3.35
C TYR A 105 -5.75 2.36 -3.19
N ARG A 106 -4.76 3.24 -3.02
CA ARG A 106 -4.99 4.70 -2.93
C ARG A 106 -5.52 5.34 -4.22
N GLN A 107 -5.38 4.67 -5.37
CA GLN A 107 -5.93 5.16 -6.63
C GLN A 107 -7.43 4.87 -6.76
N ILE A 108 -7.95 3.86 -6.06
CA ILE A 108 -9.36 3.53 -6.05
C ILE A 108 -10.09 4.52 -5.13
N PRO A 109 -11.13 5.23 -5.60
CA PRO A 109 -11.92 6.10 -4.74
C PRO A 109 -12.71 5.29 -3.71
N HIS A 110 -12.70 5.79 -2.46
CA HIS A 110 -13.41 5.19 -1.35
C HIS A 110 -14.35 6.22 -0.71
N SER A 111 -15.45 5.75 -0.15
CA SER A 111 -16.36 6.55 0.67
C SER A 111 -15.73 6.90 2.03
N SER A 112 -16.38 7.74 2.80
CA SER A 112 -15.97 8.06 4.18
C SER A 112 -15.97 6.84 5.11
N SER A 113 -16.78 5.81 4.82
CA SER A 113 -16.78 4.52 5.53
C SER A 113 -15.65 3.58 5.10
N GLY A 114 -14.88 3.93 4.05
CA GLY A 114 -13.79 3.12 3.50
C GLY A 114 -14.23 2.07 2.48
N ASP A 115 -15.49 2.08 2.07
CA ASP A 115 -16.00 1.21 1.01
C ASP A 115 -15.63 1.78 -0.37
N GLU A 116 -15.38 0.89 -1.34
CA GLU A 116 -15.10 1.30 -2.73
C GLU A 116 -16.35 1.96 -3.33
N LEU A 117 -16.19 3.16 -3.89
CA LEU A 117 -17.25 3.83 -4.63
C LEU A 117 -17.45 3.13 -5.98
N THR A 118 -18.68 3.12 -6.46
CA THR A 118 -19.00 2.68 -7.82
C THR A 118 -18.56 3.74 -8.85
N LEU A 119 -18.37 3.34 -10.10
CA LEU A 119 -18.02 4.29 -11.17
C LEU A 119 -19.08 5.40 -11.28
N ALA A 120 -20.37 5.05 -11.20
CA ALA A 120 -21.46 6.02 -11.26
C ALA A 120 -21.43 7.05 -10.13
N GLU A 121 -21.08 6.62 -8.91
CA GLU A 121 -20.92 7.54 -7.77
C GLU A 121 -19.74 8.49 -7.99
N VAL A 122 -18.63 7.97 -8.53
CA VAL A 122 -17.44 8.80 -8.82
C VAL A 122 -17.73 9.81 -9.93
N GLU A 123 -18.45 9.42 -10.98
CA GLU A 123 -18.89 10.33 -12.05
C GLU A 123 -19.86 11.39 -11.54
N ARG A 124 -20.77 11.03 -10.62
CA ARG A 124 -21.66 11.99 -9.98
C ARG A 124 -20.90 13.04 -9.18
N LEU A 125 -19.88 12.61 -8.41
CA LEU A 125 -19.02 13.52 -7.65
C LEU A 125 -18.20 14.43 -8.58
N ASP A 126 -17.75 13.93 -9.73
CA ASP A 126 -17.02 14.71 -10.72
C ASP A 126 -17.87 15.83 -11.31
N LYS A 127 -19.14 15.53 -11.67
CA LYS A 127 -20.12 16.51 -12.14
C LYS A 127 -20.46 17.55 -11.07
N GLU A 128 -20.57 17.13 -9.79
CA GLU A 128 -20.84 18.06 -8.69
C GLU A 128 -19.66 19.01 -8.46
N LEU A 129 -18.41 18.54 -8.55
CA LEU A 129 -17.24 19.39 -8.47
C LEU A 129 -17.16 20.40 -9.63
N ALA A 130 -17.56 19.97 -10.84
CA ALA A 130 -17.66 20.88 -11.99
C ALA A 130 -18.70 21.98 -11.72
N ARG A 131 -19.86 21.61 -11.20
CA ARG A 131 -20.91 22.58 -10.83
C ARG A 131 -20.44 23.57 -9.76
N GLN A 132 -19.74 23.09 -8.73
CA GLN A 132 -19.19 23.97 -7.70
C GLN A 132 -18.17 24.95 -8.27
N LEU A 133 -17.30 24.53 -9.18
CA LEU A 133 -16.35 25.40 -9.86
C LEU A 133 -17.06 26.48 -10.71
N MET A 134 -18.18 26.13 -11.37
CA MET A 134 -18.97 27.10 -12.13
C MET A 134 -19.69 28.11 -11.21
N VAL A 135 -20.38 27.62 -10.17
CA VAL A 135 -21.20 28.47 -9.31
C VAL A 135 -20.39 29.29 -8.31
N GLU A 136 -19.43 28.67 -7.63
CA GLU A 136 -18.68 29.34 -6.54
C GLU A 136 -17.50 30.17 -7.05
N VAL A 137 -16.86 29.74 -8.14
CA VAL A 137 -15.66 30.37 -8.67
C VAL A 137 -15.92 31.16 -9.95
N GLY A 138 -17.04 30.91 -10.61
CA GLY A 138 -17.43 31.59 -11.84
C GLY A 138 -16.70 31.09 -13.08
N LEU A 139 -16.20 29.83 -13.07
CA LEU A 139 -15.58 29.23 -14.25
C LEU A 139 -16.64 28.92 -15.31
N ASP A 140 -16.32 29.17 -16.56
CA ASP A 140 -17.15 28.76 -17.69
C ASP A 140 -16.95 27.28 -18.05
N ALA A 141 -17.82 26.76 -18.92
CA ALA A 141 -17.74 25.38 -19.38
C ALA A 141 -16.43 25.09 -20.14
N GLY A 142 -15.88 26.09 -20.86
CA GLY A 142 -14.63 25.96 -21.58
C GLY A 142 -13.43 25.78 -20.63
N ALA A 143 -13.39 26.52 -19.53
CA ALA A 143 -12.37 26.35 -18.49
C ALA A 143 -12.45 24.98 -17.83
N ILE A 144 -13.66 24.43 -17.56
CA ILE A 144 -13.82 23.08 -17.03
C ILE A 144 -13.31 22.03 -18.02
N GLN A 145 -13.65 22.18 -19.31
CA GLN A 145 -13.17 21.27 -20.34
C GLN A 145 -11.62 21.30 -20.49
N GLN A 146 -11.02 22.50 -20.38
CA GLN A 146 -9.55 22.62 -20.34
C GLN A 146 -8.94 21.92 -19.11
N LEU A 147 -9.61 22.00 -17.95
CA LEU A 147 -9.16 21.29 -16.75
C LEU A 147 -9.18 19.76 -16.95
N ASP A 148 -10.25 19.25 -17.56
CA ASP A 148 -10.40 17.83 -17.85
C ASP A 148 -9.34 17.38 -18.87
N ALA A 149 -9.08 18.16 -19.94
CA ALA A 149 -8.01 17.90 -20.89
C ALA A 149 -6.61 17.89 -20.23
N VAL A 150 -6.35 18.81 -19.28
CA VAL A 150 -5.11 18.80 -18.48
C VAL A 150 -4.96 17.54 -17.64
N ALA A 151 -6.07 17.02 -17.09
CA ALA A 151 -6.08 15.78 -16.31
C ALA A 151 -5.88 14.54 -17.21
N GLU A 152 -6.36 14.56 -18.44
CA GLU A 152 -6.21 13.49 -19.44
C GLU A 152 -4.78 13.35 -19.97
N LEU A 153 -4.02 14.45 -20.03
CA LEU A 153 -2.65 14.42 -20.52
C LEU A 153 -1.78 13.44 -19.74
N GLY A 154 -1.24 12.46 -20.45
CA GLY A 154 -0.39 11.41 -19.87
C GLY A 154 -1.11 10.10 -19.54
N THR A 155 -2.45 10.07 -19.49
CA THR A 155 -3.19 8.82 -19.23
C THR A 155 -3.18 7.88 -20.45
N ALA A 156 -3.12 8.43 -21.66
CA ALA A 156 -3.14 7.68 -22.92
C ALA A 156 -1.77 7.10 -23.33
N SER A 157 -0.68 7.49 -22.67
CA SER A 157 0.70 7.28 -23.16
C SER A 157 1.28 5.88 -22.93
N SER A 158 0.62 4.98 -22.19
CA SER A 158 1.14 3.65 -21.94
C SER A 158 0.18 2.55 -22.39
N ARG A 159 0.59 1.78 -23.40
CA ARG A 159 -0.15 0.59 -23.87
C ARG A 159 0.03 -0.61 -22.93
N SER A 160 1.05 -0.64 -22.08
CA SER A 160 1.38 -1.72 -21.17
C SER A 160 0.98 -1.40 -19.74
N LEU A 161 0.37 -2.36 -19.02
CA LEU A 161 0.02 -2.25 -17.60
C LEU A 161 1.26 -2.00 -16.72
N ALA A 162 2.37 -2.69 -17.01
CA ALA A 162 3.63 -2.51 -16.28
C ALA A 162 4.22 -1.10 -16.49
N GLY A 163 4.22 -0.62 -17.76
CA GLY A 163 4.66 0.74 -18.06
C GLY A 163 3.78 1.81 -17.41
N MET A 164 2.48 1.54 -17.27
CA MET A 164 1.57 2.41 -16.54
C MET A 164 1.89 2.44 -15.03
N ALA A 165 2.10 1.29 -14.41
CA ALA A 165 2.43 1.21 -12.98
C ALA A 165 3.71 1.98 -12.63
N LEU A 166 4.76 1.89 -13.47
CA LEU A 166 6.01 2.62 -13.30
C LEU A 166 5.86 4.14 -13.50
N ARG A 167 4.95 4.57 -14.40
CA ARG A 167 4.73 6.00 -14.69
C ARG A 167 3.77 6.70 -13.75
N PHE A 168 2.92 5.97 -13.04
CA PHE A 168 1.95 6.54 -12.11
C PHE A 168 2.52 7.60 -11.15
N PRO A 169 3.65 7.37 -10.45
CA PRO A 169 4.21 8.39 -9.56
C PRO A 169 4.71 9.63 -10.31
N LEU A 170 5.33 9.46 -11.47
CA LEU A 170 5.78 10.57 -12.32
C LEU A 170 4.61 11.39 -12.84
N ASP A 171 3.56 10.71 -13.30
CA ASP A 171 2.35 11.37 -13.79
C ASP A 171 1.65 12.19 -12.69
N ALA A 172 1.70 11.74 -11.43
CA ALA A 172 1.17 12.51 -10.32
C ALA A 172 1.94 13.81 -10.09
N VAL A 173 3.26 13.81 -10.27
CA VAL A 173 4.11 15.01 -10.19
C VAL A 173 3.84 15.93 -11.38
N LEU A 174 3.78 15.37 -12.59
CA LEU A 174 3.47 16.13 -13.81
C LEU A 174 2.08 16.77 -13.75
N LEU A 175 1.07 16.06 -13.24
CA LEU A 175 -0.25 16.62 -13.03
C LEU A 175 -0.20 17.84 -12.11
N ARG A 176 0.54 17.78 -11.01
CA ARG A 176 0.71 18.93 -10.10
C ARG A 176 1.34 20.15 -10.82
N ALA A 177 2.34 19.92 -11.64
CA ALA A 177 2.98 20.99 -12.42
C ALA A 177 2.02 21.60 -13.45
N ARG A 178 1.24 20.77 -14.16
CA ARG A 178 0.22 21.22 -15.12
C ARG A 178 -0.91 22.00 -14.43
N LEU A 179 -1.37 21.54 -13.28
CA LEU A 179 -2.40 22.24 -12.49
C LEU A 179 -1.89 23.60 -11.98
N ARG A 180 -0.60 23.73 -11.63
CA ARG A 180 0.01 25.03 -11.30
C ARG A 180 -0.08 26.01 -12.49
N ARG A 181 0.16 25.52 -13.72
CA ARG A 181 0.05 26.33 -14.94
C ARG A 181 -1.40 26.73 -15.21
N TYR A 182 -2.34 25.77 -15.12
CA TYR A 182 -3.78 26.04 -15.27
C TYR A 182 -4.28 27.10 -14.29
N ARG A 183 -3.94 26.99 -13.01
CA ARG A 183 -4.36 27.96 -11.97
C ARG A 183 -3.86 29.38 -12.22
N ARG A 184 -2.73 29.55 -12.91
CA ARG A 184 -2.21 30.89 -13.29
C ARG A 184 -3.04 31.54 -14.39
N GLN A 185 -3.76 30.75 -15.19
CA GLN A 185 -4.60 31.27 -16.27
C GLN A 185 -5.93 31.82 -15.75
N PHE A 186 -6.42 31.28 -14.63
CA PHE A 186 -7.69 31.64 -14.02
C PHE A 186 -7.51 32.11 -12.56
N PRO A 187 -6.86 33.26 -12.31
CA PRO A 187 -6.65 33.72 -10.95
C PRO A 187 -7.93 34.32 -10.37
N PRO A 188 -8.49 33.78 -9.27
CA PRO A 188 -9.60 34.40 -8.58
C PRO A 188 -9.23 35.77 -8.00
N ALA A 189 -10.13 36.71 -8.02
CA ALA A 189 -9.92 38.07 -7.51
C ALA A 189 -9.74 38.11 -5.99
N ASP A 190 -10.45 37.26 -5.24
CA ASP A 190 -10.39 37.21 -3.79
C ASP A 190 -9.44 36.11 -3.28
N ARG A 191 -8.73 36.41 -2.18
CA ARG A 191 -7.79 35.48 -1.53
C ARG A 191 -8.47 34.24 -0.96
N ARG A 192 -9.71 34.37 -0.42
CA ARG A 192 -10.50 33.23 0.10
C ARG A 192 -10.97 32.31 -1.03
N LEU A 193 -11.45 32.91 -2.12
CA LEU A 193 -11.84 32.18 -3.32
C LEU A 193 -10.65 31.46 -3.96
N ARG A 194 -9.45 32.04 -3.90
CA ARG A 194 -8.23 31.42 -4.43
C ARG A 194 -7.92 30.10 -3.76
N HIS A 195 -7.95 30.03 -2.42
CA HIS A 195 -7.70 28.77 -1.69
C HIS A 195 -8.73 27.70 -2.04
N ARG A 196 -10.02 28.08 -2.06
CA ARG A 196 -11.11 27.17 -2.41
C ARG A 196 -11.03 26.68 -3.86
N PHE A 197 -10.74 27.57 -4.79
CA PHE A 197 -10.44 27.26 -6.19
C PHE A 197 -9.30 26.24 -6.33
N GLU A 198 -8.19 26.43 -5.63
CA GLU A 198 -7.07 25.52 -5.69
C GLU A 198 -7.41 24.10 -5.20
N LEU A 199 -8.22 24.00 -4.15
CA LEU A 199 -8.70 22.73 -3.62
C LEU A 199 -9.65 22.03 -4.60
N LEU A 200 -10.65 22.75 -5.11
CA LEU A 200 -11.65 22.21 -6.04
C LEU A 200 -11.01 21.76 -7.36
N VAL A 201 -10.12 22.57 -7.96
CA VAL A 201 -9.41 22.21 -9.19
C VAL A 201 -8.55 20.97 -8.99
N ALA A 202 -7.83 20.89 -7.87
CA ALA A 202 -6.99 19.73 -7.60
C ALA A 202 -7.82 18.48 -7.32
N HIS A 203 -9.00 18.64 -6.71
CA HIS A 203 -9.91 17.51 -6.43
C HIS A 203 -10.56 17.01 -7.72
N LYS A 204 -11.14 17.91 -8.51
CA LYS A 204 -11.77 17.62 -9.81
C LYS A 204 -10.79 16.89 -10.75
N ALA A 205 -9.58 17.45 -10.96
CA ALA A 205 -8.61 16.86 -11.86
C ALA A 205 -8.14 15.46 -11.41
N ARG A 206 -7.97 15.24 -10.10
CA ARG A 206 -7.64 13.92 -9.57
C ARG A 206 -8.77 12.92 -9.74
N LEU A 207 -10.01 13.35 -9.53
CA LEU A 207 -11.19 12.50 -9.63
C LEU A 207 -11.44 12.12 -11.10
N HIS A 208 -11.41 13.08 -12.00
CA HIS A 208 -11.52 12.85 -13.45
C HIS A 208 -10.48 11.85 -13.95
N ARG A 209 -9.21 12.02 -13.57
CA ARG A 209 -8.16 11.07 -13.90
C ARG A 209 -8.40 9.68 -13.34
N ARG A 210 -8.98 9.56 -12.14
CA ARG A 210 -9.33 8.25 -11.56
C ARG A 210 -10.44 7.56 -12.35
N ILE A 211 -11.40 8.30 -12.89
CA ILE A 211 -12.43 7.78 -13.80
C ILE A 211 -11.79 7.18 -15.05
N LEU A 212 -10.91 7.94 -15.71
CA LEU A 212 -10.22 7.49 -16.93
C LEU A 212 -9.37 6.22 -16.73
N LEU A 213 -8.78 6.08 -15.56
CA LEU A 213 -7.91 4.96 -15.22
C LEU A 213 -8.62 3.83 -14.48
N TRP A 214 -9.91 3.96 -14.20
CA TRP A 214 -10.69 3.06 -13.36
C TRP A 214 -10.50 1.58 -13.67
N GLN A 215 -10.76 1.19 -14.91
CA GLN A 215 -10.66 -0.21 -15.33
C GLN A 215 -9.22 -0.73 -15.20
N ARG A 216 -8.25 0.05 -15.68
CA ARG A 216 -6.82 -0.33 -15.63
C ARG A 216 -6.28 -0.45 -14.22
N VAL A 217 -6.69 0.42 -13.31
CA VAL A 217 -6.30 0.33 -11.89
C VAL A 217 -6.89 -0.93 -11.24
N ARG A 218 -8.15 -1.26 -11.55
CA ARG A 218 -8.78 -2.50 -11.07
C ARG A 218 -8.10 -3.75 -11.61
N GLU A 219 -7.74 -3.77 -12.89
CA GLU A 219 -6.98 -4.86 -13.50
C GLU A 219 -5.61 -5.03 -12.82
N LEU A 220 -4.85 -3.95 -12.64
CA LEU A 220 -3.56 -3.98 -11.93
C LEU A 220 -3.70 -4.49 -10.50
N PHE A 221 -4.74 -4.06 -9.81
CA PHE A 221 -5.03 -4.49 -8.44
C PHE A 221 -5.44 -5.96 -8.39
N HIS A 222 -6.14 -6.47 -9.41
CA HIS A 222 -6.45 -7.89 -9.58
C HIS A 222 -5.16 -8.71 -9.77
N TYR A 223 -4.30 -8.35 -10.72
CA TYR A 223 -3.02 -9.04 -10.94
C TYR A 223 -2.11 -8.99 -9.71
N TRP A 224 -2.08 -7.86 -9.01
CA TRP A 224 -1.34 -7.77 -7.75
C TRP A 224 -1.83 -8.81 -6.73
N HIS A 225 -3.13 -9.02 -6.59
CA HIS A 225 -3.68 -10.07 -5.72
C HIS A 225 -3.28 -11.48 -6.16
N VAL A 226 -3.22 -11.73 -7.47
CA VAL A 226 -2.81 -13.02 -8.04
C VAL A 226 -1.37 -13.37 -7.64
N PHE A 227 -0.48 -12.39 -7.49
CA PHE A 227 0.89 -12.61 -7.01
C PHE A 227 0.98 -12.60 -5.48
N HIS A 228 0.42 -11.58 -4.85
CA HIS A 228 0.56 -11.35 -3.41
C HIS A 228 0.04 -12.54 -2.56
N LYS A 229 -1.14 -13.07 -2.89
CA LYS A 229 -1.77 -14.13 -2.10
C LYS A 229 -1.01 -15.46 -2.12
N PRO A 230 -0.58 -16.03 -3.28
CA PRO A 230 0.19 -17.27 -3.29
C PRO A 230 1.51 -17.17 -2.54
N PHE A 231 2.25 -16.07 -2.70
CA PHE A 231 3.48 -15.87 -1.94
C PHE A 231 3.23 -15.77 -0.43
N ALA A 232 2.14 -15.14 -0.01
CA ALA A 232 1.73 -15.13 1.39
C ALA A 232 1.40 -16.54 1.90
N ILE A 233 0.69 -17.35 1.13
CA ILE A 233 0.38 -18.75 1.50
C ILE A 233 1.67 -19.55 1.65
N VAL A 234 2.58 -19.46 0.69
CA VAL A 234 3.88 -20.15 0.75
C VAL A 234 4.67 -19.70 1.98
N MET A 235 4.74 -18.40 2.23
CA MET A 235 5.41 -17.83 3.39
C MET A 235 4.87 -18.41 4.71
N TYR A 236 3.54 -18.41 4.91
CA TYR A 236 2.92 -18.95 6.13
C TYR A 236 3.08 -20.46 6.26
N LEU A 237 2.97 -21.21 5.17
CA LEU A 237 3.19 -22.66 5.17
C LEU A 237 4.59 -23.00 5.69
N PHE A 238 5.61 -22.40 5.12
CA PHE A 238 6.99 -22.65 5.54
C PHE A 238 7.32 -22.05 6.91
N MET A 239 6.67 -20.97 7.32
CA MET A 239 6.76 -20.43 8.67
C MET A 239 6.25 -21.47 9.70
N VAL A 240 5.09 -22.06 9.47
CA VAL A 240 4.53 -23.10 10.36
C VAL A 240 5.44 -24.33 10.43
N VAL A 241 5.93 -24.80 9.28
CA VAL A 241 6.89 -25.91 9.21
C VAL A 241 8.17 -25.58 9.99
N HIS A 242 8.72 -24.37 9.79
CA HIS A 242 9.92 -23.92 10.48
C HIS A 242 9.74 -23.90 12.01
N ILE A 243 8.64 -23.34 12.49
CA ILE A 243 8.32 -23.30 13.93
C ILE A 243 8.15 -24.71 14.48
N GLY A 244 7.43 -25.59 13.76
CA GLY A 244 7.24 -26.98 14.16
C GLY A 244 8.57 -27.75 14.29
N VAL A 245 9.46 -27.62 13.29
CA VAL A 245 10.78 -28.24 13.33
C VAL A 245 11.63 -27.66 14.47
N ALA A 246 11.65 -26.35 14.65
CA ALA A 246 12.41 -25.71 15.72
C ALA A 246 11.95 -26.15 17.12
N TRP A 247 10.63 -26.38 17.29
CA TRP A 247 10.05 -26.90 18.52
C TRP A 247 10.39 -28.37 18.75
N MET A 248 10.22 -29.25 17.74
CA MET A 248 10.50 -30.69 17.84
C MET A 248 11.99 -30.99 18.08
N THR A 249 12.89 -30.17 17.57
CA THR A 249 14.35 -30.33 17.72
C THR A 249 14.92 -29.68 18.99
N GLY A 250 14.06 -29.02 19.81
CA GLY A 250 14.51 -28.29 21.00
C GLY A 250 15.43 -27.09 20.71
N TYR A 251 15.58 -26.72 19.44
CA TYR A 251 16.51 -25.66 19.01
C TYR A 251 16.17 -24.29 19.60
N ALA A 252 14.92 -24.05 19.94
CA ALA A 252 14.44 -22.81 20.52
C ALA A 252 14.52 -22.78 22.06
N GLY A 253 15.05 -23.82 22.72
CA GLY A 253 15.05 -23.93 24.19
C GLY A 253 13.66 -24.01 24.83
N ILE A 254 12.61 -24.24 24.02
CA ILE A 254 11.18 -24.30 24.42
C ILE A 254 10.65 -25.75 24.27
N GLY A 255 11.51 -26.67 23.86
CA GLY A 255 11.16 -28.07 23.70
C GLY A 255 11.07 -28.81 25.04
N PRO A 256 10.32 -29.97 25.07
CA PRO A 256 10.19 -30.78 26.27
C PRO A 256 11.52 -31.28 26.81
#